data_798905c1fc9772ed1d6ab8371bdf63e9
#
_entry.id   798905c1fc9772ed1d6ab8371bdf63e9
#
_cell.length_a   1.000
_cell.length_b   1.000
_cell.length_c   1.000
_cell.angle_alpha   90.00
_cell.angle_beta   90.00
_cell.angle_gamma   90.00
#
_symmetry.space_group_name_H-M   'P 1'
#
loop_
_entity.id
_entity.type
_entity.pdbx_description
1 polymer ?
#
loop_
_entity_poly.entity_id
_entity_poly.type
_entity_poly.pdbx_seq_one_letter_code
_entity_poly.pdbx_strand_id
1 'polypeptide(L)'
;QLIASLPEDMRKPGAVVFKVPAKLTYGDDPRQWWQYIPGANWKQPAGPDSSVDKYGQFPVVHITFEDAQAYAKWKGHRLPTEAEWEWAARAGAKELPGQHDQPESANTWQGIFPMANASEDGFAGLAPVACYAPNAYGLFDMIGNVWELTTDVFVAERPAISNSQQGLDPDEAQRPPIFKTLQANAQPKARVIKGGSFLCAPNYCMRYRAGS
;
A
#
# COMPACT_ATOMS: atom_id res chain seq x y z
N GLN A 1 18.48 -4.25 -21.33
CA GLN A 1 19.33 -5.28 -20.65
C GLN A 1 18.66 -5.82 -19.38
N LEU A 2 17.99 -4.98 -18.56
CA LEU A 2 17.36 -5.41 -17.31
C LEU A 2 16.26 -6.47 -17.51
N ILE A 3 15.37 -6.29 -18.50
CA ILE A 3 14.29 -7.23 -18.80
C ILE A 3 14.81 -8.61 -19.21
N ALA A 4 15.95 -8.65 -19.93
CA ALA A 4 16.55 -9.90 -20.37
C ALA A 4 17.11 -10.76 -19.22
N SER A 5 17.43 -10.15 -18.07
CA SER A 5 17.93 -10.85 -16.88
C SER A 5 16.81 -11.40 -15.98
N LEU A 6 15.57 -11.03 -16.23
CA LEU A 6 14.41 -11.55 -15.45
C LEU A 6 14.06 -12.99 -15.87
N PRO A 7 13.47 -13.79 -14.99
CA PRO A 7 12.82 -15.04 -15.35
C PRO A 7 11.84 -14.86 -16.51
N GLU A 8 11.65 -15.87 -17.34
CA GLU A 8 10.89 -15.76 -18.59
C GLU A 8 9.44 -15.31 -18.37
N ASP A 9 8.80 -15.82 -17.32
CA ASP A 9 7.46 -15.45 -16.89
C ASP A 9 7.35 -13.97 -16.46
N MET A 10 8.41 -13.42 -15.86
CA MET A 10 8.48 -12.01 -15.45
C MET A 10 8.86 -11.04 -16.59
N ARG A 11 9.20 -11.54 -17.78
CA ARG A 11 9.47 -10.69 -18.96
C ARG A 11 8.20 -10.20 -19.65
N LYS A 12 7.07 -10.86 -19.41
CA LYS A 12 5.76 -10.44 -19.92
C LYS A 12 5.18 -9.37 -18.98
N PRO A 13 4.52 -8.32 -19.52
CA PRO A 13 3.82 -7.35 -18.68
C PRO A 13 2.86 -8.03 -17.70
N GLY A 14 2.86 -7.59 -16.45
CA GLY A 14 2.03 -8.15 -15.40
C GLY A 14 2.18 -7.35 -14.10
N ALA A 15 1.60 -7.84 -13.03
CA ALA A 15 1.70 -7.26 -11.71
C ALA A 15 1.91 -8.31 -10.62
N VAL A 16 2.37 -7.86 -9.47
CA VAL A 16 2.49 -8.70 -8.27
C VAL A 16 1.14 -8.74 -7.57
N VAL A 17 0.62 -9.93 -7.37
CA VAL A 17 -0.71 -10.18 -6.78
C VAL A 17 -0.54 -10.93 -5.46
N PHE A 18 -1.25 -10.49 -4.43
CA PHE A 18 -1.29 -11.20 -3.15
C PHE A 18 -2.15 -12.47 -3.30
N LYS A 19 -1.63 -13.56 -2.75
CA LYS A 19 -2.36 -14.83 -2.60
C LYS A 19 -2.06 -15.44 -1.24
N VAL A 20 -3.12 -15.78 -0.52
CA VAL A 20 -2.97 -16.50 0.75
C VAL A 20 -2.23 -17.83 0.48
N PRO A 21 -1.07 -18.09 1.09
CA PRO A 21 -0.35 -19.33 0.89
C PRO A 21 -1.06 -20.49 1.57
N ALA A 22 -1.09 -21.66 0.93
CA ALA A 22 -1.65 -22.86 1.55
C ALA A 22 -0.85 -23.34 2.76
N LYS A 23 0.46 -22.99 2.79
CA LYS A 23 1.39 -23.34 3.86
C LYS A 23 2.59 -22.39 3.81
N LEU A 24 3.05 -21.92 4.96
CA LEU A 24 4.35 -21.23 5.08
C LEU A 24 5.47 -22.26 5.21
N THR A 25 6.48 -22.16 4.36
CA THR A 25 7.60 -23.11 4.30
C THR A 25 8.95 -22.47 4.70
N TYR A 26 9.11 -21.16 4.49
CA TYR A 26 10.41 -20.48 4.66
C TYR A 26 10.24 -19.15 5.40
N GLY A 27 9.91 -19.20 6.71
CA GLY A 27 9.85 -17.97 7.52
C GLY A 27 9.10 -16.83 6.83
N ASP A 28 9.68 -15.64 6.82
CA ASP A 28 9.07 -14.41 6.30
C ASP A 28 9.39 -14.13 4.81
N ASP A 29 9.64 -15.15 4.00
CA ASP A 29 9.90 -14.94 2.57
C ASP A 29 8.64 -14.46 1.85
N PRO A 30 8.58 -13.19 1.40
CA PRO A 30 7.38 -12.61 0.80
C PRO A 30 6.97 -13.27 -0.52
N ARG A 31 7.86 -14.02 -1.18
CA ARG A 31 7.54 -14.76 -2.41
C ARG A 31 6.51 -15.86 -2.19
N GLN A 32 6.24 -16.23 -0.95
CA GLN A 32 5.21 -17.22 -0.61
C GLN A 32 3.79 -16.68 -0.78
N TRP A 33 3.58 -15.37 -0.66
CA TRP A 33 2.27 -14.72 -0.79
C TRP A 33 2.22 -13.61 -1.84
N TRP A 34 3.37 -13.17 -2.37
CA TRP A 34 3.43 -12.26 -3.50
C TRP A 34 3.82 -13.02 -4.76
N GLN A 35 2.91 -13.12 -5.72
CA GLN A 35 3.13 -13.83 -6.97
C GLN A 35 3.06 -12.87 -8.15
N TYR A 36 4.08 -12.89 -9.01
CA TYR A 36 4.01 -12.18 -10.28
C TYR A 36 3.06 -12.92 -11.22
N ILE A 37 2.02 -12.22 -11.67
CA ILE A 37 1.01 -12.78 -12.58
C ILE A 37 1.12 -12.06 -13.92
N PRO A 38 1.62 -12.70 -14.98
CA PRO A 38 1.60 -12.16 -16.31
C PRO A 38 0.19 -11.80 -16.76
N GLY A 39 0.02 -10.60 -17.33
CA GLY A 39 -1.29 -10.09 -17.76
C GLY A 39 -2.12 -9.43 -16.65
N ALA A 40 -1.73 -9.54 -15.37
CA ALA A 40 -2.41 -8.78 -14.32
C ALA A 40 -2.18 -7.27 -14.53
N ASN A 41 -3.25 -6.51 -14.44
CA ASN A 41 -3.28 -5.07 -14.66
C ASN A 41 -4.55 -4.48 -14.01
N TRP A 42 -4.75 -3.17 -14.10
CA TRP A 42 -5.90 -2.52 -13.47
C TRP A 42 -7.28 -2.97 -13.97
N LYS A 43 -7.41 -3.53 -15.20
CA LYS A 43 -8.66 -4.14 -15.72
C LYS A 43 -8.82 -5.60 -15.32
N GLN A 44 -7.73 -6.27 -15.07
CA GLN A 44 -7.64 -7.70 -14.76
C GLN A 44 -6.75 -7.88 -13.52
N PRO A 45 -7.20 -7.44 -12.32
CA PRO A 45 -6.31 -7.29 -11.17
C PRO A 45 -5.76 -8.59 -10.60
N ALA A 46 -6.42 -9.71 -10.81
CA ALA A 46 -5.94 -11.04 -10.39
C ALA A 46 -5.32 -11.85 -11.55
N GLY A 47 -5.19 -11.25 -12.75
CA GLY A 47 -4.68 -11.88 -13.97
C GLY A 47 -5.73 -11.99 -15.08
N PRO A 48 -5.38 -12.60 -16.22
CA PRO A 48 -6.21 -12.62 -17.45
C PRO A 48 -7.64 -13.11 -17.28
N ASP A 49 -7.88 -13.99 -16.30
CA ASP A 49 -9.21 -14.56 -16.03
C ASP A 49 -10.04 -13.73 -15.06
N SER A 50 -9.56 -12.54 -14.67
CA SER A 50 -10.26 -11.61 -13.79
C SER A 50 -10.79 -10.39 -14.54
N SER A 51 -11.82 -9.72 -13.98
CA SER A 51 -12.41 -8.50 -14.53
C SER A 51 -12.81 -7.55 -13.42
N VAL A 52 -12.78 -6.25 -13.70
CA VAL A 52 -13.28 -5.19 -12.81
C VAL A 52 -14.75 -4.84 -13.04
N ASP A 53 -15.46 -5.49 -13.96
CA ASP A 53 -16.83 -5.12 -14.36
C ASP A 53 -17.84 -5.04 -13.19
N LYS A 54 -17.62 -5.80 -12.13
CA LYS A 54 -18.45 -5.82 -10.93
C LYS A 54 -17.87 -4.98 -9.76
N TYR A 55 -16.74 -4.32 -9.97
CA TYR A 55 -15.97 -3.65 -8.94
C TYR A 55 -15.89 -2.13 -9.12
N GLY A 56 -16.91 -1.53 -9.73
CA GLY A 56 -16.93 -0.09 -10.01
C GLY A 56 -16.88 0.83 -8.79
N GLN A 57 -17.14 0.29 -7.60
CA GLN A 57 -17.02 0.99 -6.32
C GLN A 57 -15.74 0.65 -5.55
N PHE A 58 -14.85 -0.15 -6.13
CA PHE A 58 -13.60 -0.52 -5.48
C PHE A 58 -12.45 0.38 -5.93
N PRO A 59 -11.41 0.55 -5.10
CA PRO A 59 -10.25 1.32 -5.49
C PRO A 59 -9.53 0.65 -6.67
N VAL A 60 -8.99 1.46 -7.58
CA VAL A 60 -8.15 0.96 -8.66
C VAL A 60 -6.79 0.50 -8.11
N VAL A 61 -6.31 -0.65 -8.60
CA VAL A 61 -5.00 -1.22 -8.25
C VAL A 61 -4.15 -1.44 -9.51
N HIS A 62 -2.87 -1.77 -9.35
CA HIS A 62 -1.92 -2.01 -10.44
C HIS A 62 -1.80 -0.84 -11.43
N ILE A 63 -1.81 0.38 -10.89
CA ILE A 63 -1.53 1.60 -11.64
C ILE A 63 -0.10 2.07 -11.37
N THR A 64 0.50 2.76 -12.34
CA THR A 64 1.77 3.44 -12.15
C THR A 64 1.56 4.84 -11.56
N PHE A 65 2.65 5.46 -11.10
CA PHE A 65 2.60 6.86 -10.67
C PHE A 65 2.17 7.78 -11.83
N GLU A 66 2.63 7.50 -13.03
CA GLU A 66 2.29 8.23 -14.24
C GLU A 66 0.79 8.13 -14.57
N ASP A 67 0.19 6.95 -14.40
CA ASP A 67 -1.26 6.74 -14.57
C ASP A 67 -2.05 7.58 -13.57
N ALA A 68 -1.68 7.51 -12.29
CA ALA A 68 -2.33 8.28 -11.23
C ALA A 68 -2.20 9.80 -11.48
N GLN A 69 -1.02 10.26 -11.90
CA GLN A 69 -0.77 11.66 -12.23
C GLN A 69 -1.58 12.13 -13.45
N ALA A 70 -1.66 11.29 -14.48
CA ALA A 70 -2.46 11.58 -15.68
C ALA A 70 -3.94 11.68 -15.35
N TYR A 71 -4.45 10.77 -14.50
CA TYR A 71 -5.84 10.80 -14.03
C TYR A 71 -6.14 12.07 -13.22
N ALA A 72 -5.27 12.40 -12.26
CA ALA A 72 -5.43 13.61 -11.46
C ALA A 72 -5.48 14.86 -12.35
N LYS A 73 -4.55 14.98 -13.30
CA LYS A 73 -4.52 16.08 -14.27
C LYS A 73 -5.80 16.14 -15.14
N TRP A 74 -6.28 14.99 -15.61
CA TRP A 74 -7.53 14.93 -16.38
C TRP A 74 -8.73 15.42 -15.57
N LYS A 75 -8.75 15.16 -14.27
CA LYS A 75 -9.77 15.66 -13.34
C LYS A 75 -9.58 17.14 -12.94
N GLY A 76 -8.54 17.82 -13.42
CA GLY A 76 -8.22 19.19 -13.02
C GLY A 76 -7.56 19.31 -11.65
N HIS A 77 -7.00 18.20 -11.15
CA HIS A 77 -6.35 18.06 -9.83
C HIS A 77 -4.88 17.67 -9.96
N ARG A 78 -4.24 17.46 -8.86
CA ARG A 78 -2.90 16.84 -8.71
C ARG A 78 -2.92 15.81 -7.59
N LEU A 79 -1.92 14.96 -7.56
CA LEU A 79 -1.67 14.13 -6.39
C LEU A 79 -1.25 15.00 -5.20
N PRO A 80 -1.59 14.62 -3.97
CA PRO A 80 -1.15 15.33 -2.78
C PRO A 80 0.36 15.17 -2.56
N THR A 81 0.96 16.08 -1.84
CA THR A 81 2.23 15.84 -1.18
C THR A 81 2.02 14.95 0.04
N GLU A 82 3.11 14.34 0.55
CA GLU A 82 3.07 13.58 1.79
C GLU A 82 2.53 14.43 2.96
N ALA A 83 3.02 15.66 3.11
CA ALA A 83 2.57 16.56 4.16
C ALA A 83 1.09 16.95 4.06
N GLU A 84 0.57 17.15 2.85
CA GLU A 84 -0.85 17.40 2.62
C GLU A 84 -1.69 16.18 2.95
N TRP A 85 -1.22 14.99 2.57
CA TRP A 85 -1.91 13.75 2.88
C TRP A 85 -1.99 13.52 4.40
N GLU A 86 -0.88 13.67 5.11
CA GLU A 86 -0.84 13.51 6.57
C GLU A 86 -1.72 14.53 7.29
N TRP A 87 -1.70 15.78 6.84
CA TRP A 87 -2.57 16.82 7.38
C TRP A 87 -4.05 16.46 7.19
N ALA A 88 -4.41 15.99 6.01
CA ALA A 88 -5.76 15.56 5.68
C ALA A 88 -6.20 14.33 6.50
N ALA A 89 -5.31 13.35 6.68
CA ALA A 89 -5.58 12.16 7.48
C ALA A 89 -5.77 12.48 8.96
N ARG A 90 -5.01 13.42 9.51
CA ARG A 90 -5.16 13.89 10.90
C ARG A 90 -6.51 14.54 11.15
N ALA A 91 -7.05 15.26 10.18
CA ALA A 91 -8.32 15.96 10.27
C ALA A 91 -8.48 16.80 11.56
N GLY A 92 -7.41 17.47 11.99
CA GLY A 92 -7.38 18.26 13.21
C GLY A 92 -7.19 17.49 14.51
N ALA A 93 -7.07 16.18 14.48
CA ALA A 93 -6.80 15.37 15.66
C ALA A 93 -5.40 15.66 16.24
N LYS A 94 -5.29 15.70 17.57
CA LYS A 94 -3.99 15.84 18.27
C LYS A 94 -3.14 14.58 18.15
N GLU A 95 -3.79 13.41 18.17
CA GLU A 95 -3.18 12.10 17.99
C GLU A 95 -3.45 11.60 16.58
N LEU A 96 -2.51 10.84 16.05
CA LEU A 96 -2.66 10.25 14.74
C LEU A 96 -3.63 9.05 14.80
N PRO A 97 -4.65 8.99 13.94
CA PRO A 97 -5.48 7.81 13.85
C PRO A 97 -4.64 6.54 13.63
N GLY A 98 -5.00 5.46 14.32
CA GLY A 98 -4.29 4.18 14.22
C GLY A 98 -2.92 4.13 14.89
N GLN A 99 -2.56 5.11 15.73
CA GLN A 99 -1.23 5.17 16.34
C GLN A 99 -0.96 4.06 17.36
N HIS A 100 -1.97 3.60 18.08
CA HIS A 100 -1.80 2.63 19.18
C HIS A 100 -2.47 1.29 18.91
N ASP A 101 -3.58 1.27 18.20
CA ASP A 101 -4.38 0.07 17.98
C ASP A 101 -4.73 -0.10 16.49
N GLN A 102 -5.02 -1.33 16.12
CA GLN A 102 -5.59 -1.61 14.81
C GLN A 102 -6.98 -0.95 14.73
N PRO A 103 -7.24 -0.11 13.72
CA PRO A 103 -8.52 0.60 13.65
C PRO A 103 -9.65 -0.35 13.32
N GLU A 104 -10.67 -0.40 14.17
CA GLU A 104 -11.88 -1.21 13.98
C GLU A 104 -12.73 -0.75 12.79
N SER A 105 -12.57 0.50 12.37
CA SER A 105 -13.36 1.15 11.30
C SER A 105 -12.56 1.36 10.02
N ALA A 106 -11.65 0.45 9.69
CA ALA A 106 -10.84 0.51 8.48
C ALA A 106 -10.58 -0.89 7.94
N ASN A 107 -10.45 -1.01 6.62
CA ASN A 107 -10.14 -2.27 5.98
C ASN A 107 -8.64 -2.61 6.15
N THR A 108 -8.35 -3.47 7.13
CA THR A 108 -7.01 -3.95 7.47
C THR A 108 -7.04 -5.45 7.76
N TRP A 109 -5.90 -6.10 7.82
CA TRP A 109 -5.82 -7.53 8.10
C TRP A 109 -6.02 -7.82 9.60
N GLN A 110 -7.07 -8.55 9.94
CA GLN A 110 -7.41 -8.92 11.32
C GLN A 110 -7.04 -10.35 11.61
N GLY A 111 -5.85 -10.56 12.15
CA GLY A 111 -5.35 -11.89 12.49
C GLY A 111 -3.87 -12.05 12.17
N ILE A 112 -3.46 -13.27 11.86
CA ILE A 112 -2.06 -13.64 11.62
C ILE A 112 -1.78 -13.58 10.12
N PHE A 113 -1.15 -12.50 9.68
CA PHE A 113 -0.72 -12.36 8.29
C PHE A 113 0.41 -13.36 7.96
N PRO A 114 0.42 -14.00 6.79
CA PRO A 114 -0.58 -13.96 5.71
C PRO A 114 -1.58 -15.13 5.74
N MET A 115 -1.70 -15.85 6.85
CA MET A 115 -2.37 -17.14 6.94
C MET A 115 -3.84 -17.06 7.33
N ALA A 116 -4.18 -16.14 8.21
CA ALA A 116 -5.53 -16.05 8.75
C ALA A 116 -5.98 -14.61 8.86
N ASN A 117 -7.05 -14.27 8.14
CA ASN A 117 -7.77 -13.03 8.29
C ASN A 117 -9.18 -13.34 8.81
N ALA A 118 -9.52 -12.82 9.99
CA ALA A 118 -10.85 -13.00 10.57
C ALA A 118 -11.93 -12.18 9.83
N SER A 119 -11.52 -11.17 9.06
CA SER A 119 -12.40 -10.29 8.29
C SER A 119 -13.50 -9.64 9.16
N GLU A 120 -13.16 -9.25 10.38
CA GLU A 120 -14.08 -8.61 11.33
C GLU A 120 -14.56 -7.25 10.81
N ASP A 121 -13.77 -6.62 9.95
CA ASP A 121 -14.11 -5.40 9.20
C ASP A 121 -15.11 -5.64 8.05
N GLY A 122 -15.47 -6.89 7.78
CA GLY A 122 -16.41 -7.31 6.74
C GLY A 122 -15.78 -7.72 5.41
N PHE A 123 -14.46 -7.59 5.24
CA PHE A 123 -13.79 -7.83 3.97
C PHE A 123 -12.52 -8.67 4.11
N ALA A 124 -12.41 -9.72 3.31
CA ALA A 124 -11.20 -10.54 3.23
C ALA A 124 -10.12 -9.94 2.30
N GLY A 125 -10.45 -8.91 1.55
CA GLY A 125 -9.61 -8.26 0.56
C GLY A 125 -9.97 -6.78 0.44
N LEU A 126 -9.96 -6.25 -0.78
CA LEU A 126 -10.38 -4.87 -1.02
C LEU A 126 -11.83 -4.65 -0.58
N ALA A 127 -12.09 -3.47 -0.02
CA ALA A 127 -13.44 -3.00 0.30
C ALA A 127 -13.91 -1.96 -0.73
N PRO A 128 -15.22 -1.78 -0.93
CA PRO A 128 -15.74 -0.64 -1.67
C PRO A 128 -15.30 0.68 -1.02
N VAL A 129 -15.01 1.69 -1.83
CA VAL A 129 -14.63 3.01 -1.32
C VAL A 129 -15.78 3.63 -0.50
N ALA A 130 -15.41 4.38 0.53
CA ALA A 130 -16.35 5.08 1.42
C ALA A 130 -17.35 4.16 2.14
N CYS A 131 -17.02 2.90 2.37
CA CYS A 131 -17.88 2.00 3.18
C CYS A 131 -17.70 2.17 4.70
N TYR A 132 -16.67 2.89 5.13
CA TYR A 132 -16.44 3.27 6.52
C TYR A 132 -16.78 4.74 6.77
N ALA A 133 -16.86 5.15 8.03
CA ALA A 133 -17.09 6.54 8.38
C ALA A 133 -15.93 7.46 7.93
N PRO A 134 -16.24 8.65 7.41
CA PRO A 134 -15.20 9.61 7.04
C PRO A 134 -14.54 10.21 8.30
N ASN A 135 -13.33 10.75 8.13
CA ASN A 135 -12.72 11.56 9.18
C ASN A 135 -13.41 12.93 9.33
N ALA A 136 -12.96 13.77 10.28
CA ALA A 136 -13.59 15.07 10.57
C ALA A 136 -13.54 16.06 9.39
N TYR A 137 -12.73 15.82 8.36
CA TYR A 137 -12.70 16.61 7.13
C TYR A 137 -13.58 16.01 6.01
N GLY A 138 -14.32 14.94 6.29
CA GLY A 138 -15.17 14.26 5.30
C GLY A 138 -14.41 13.36 4.35
N LEU A 139 -13.16 12.99 4.66
CA LEU A 139 -12.34 12.12 3.83
C LEU A 139 -12.50 10.66 4.28
N PHE A 140 -12.68 9.78 3.32
CA PHE A 140 -12.86 8.34 3.52
C PHE A 140 -11.54 7.60 3.30
N ASP A 141 -11.47 6.40 3.84
CA ASP A 141 -10.42 5.39 3.56
C ASP A 141 -8.99 5.87 3.78
N MET A 142 -8.80 6.89 4.65
CA MET A 142 -7.47 7.41 5.00
C MET A 142 -6.61 6.38 5.76
N ILE A 143 -7.17 5.23 6.10
CA ILE A 143 -6.51 4.11 6.76
C ILE A 143 -6.96 2.82 6.07
N GLY A 144 -5.98 1.97 5.71
CA GLY A 144 -6.25 0.66 5.15
C GLY A 144 -6.70 0.67 3.68
N ASN A 145 -7.40 -0.35 3.26
CA ASN A 145 -7.88 -0.62 1.91
C ASN A 145 -6.75 -0.70 0.87
N VAL A 146 -6.27 0.43 0.34
CA VAL A 146 -5.14 0.48 -0.60
C VAL A 146 -4.16 1.59 -0.25
N TRP A 147 -2.88 1.38 -0.54
CA TRP A 147 -1.87 2.42 -0.48
C TRP A 147 -2.19 3.56 -1.44
N GLU A 148 -2.01 4.79 -0.98
CA GLU A 148 -2.25 6.00 -1.75
C GLU A 148 -0.94 6.68 -2.16
N LEU A 149 -0.85 7.05 -3.43
CA LEU A 149 0.33 7.67 -4.02
C LEU A 149 0.41 9.16 -3.68
N THR A 150 1.59 9.62 -3.27
CA THR A 150 1.91 11.03 -3.12
C THR A 150 2.93 11.51 -4.18
N THR A 151 3.12 12.82 -4.29
CA THR A 151 4.11 13.40 -5.23
C THR A 151 5.55 13.27 -4.75
N ASP A 152 5.75 12.96 -3.46
CA ASP A 152 7.07 12.96 -2.86
C ASP A 152 7.91 11.76 -3.28
N VAL A 153 9.20 12.01 -3.46
CA VAL A 153 10.19 10.96 -3.69
C VAL A 153 10.56 10.35 -2.35
N PHE A 154 10.51 9.03 -2.28
CA PHE A 154 10.97 8.32 -1.09
C PHE A 154 12.48 8.47 -0.92
N VAL A 155 12.91 8.92 0.27
CA VAL A 155 14.31 9.03 0.68
C VAL A 155 14.49 8.17 1.93
N ALA A 156 15.35 7.17 1.84
CA ALA A 156 15.57 6.19 2.92
C ALA A 156 16.19 6.82 4.18
N GLU A 157 17.02 7.87 4.00
CA GLU A 157 17.61 8.65 5.09
C GLU A 157 17.03 10.05 5.03
N ARG A 158 16.01 10.31 5.83
CA ARG A 158 15.59 11.70 6.09
C ARG A 158 16.50 12.27 7.17
N PRO A 159 17.10 13.47 6.95
CA PRO A 159 17.77 14.15 8.04
C PRO A 159 16.75 14.34 9.18
N ALA A 160 17.14 13.93 10.38
CA ALA A 160 16.30 14.11 11.56
C ALA A 160 15.94 15.61 11.67
N ILE A 161 14.66 15.92 11.48
CA ILE A 161 14.15 17.22 11.88
C ILE A 161 14.27 17.21 13.40
N SER A 162 15.19 18.03 13.91
CA SER A 162 15.44 18.19 15.33
C SER A 162 14.24 18.85 16.00
N ASN A 163 13.20 18.10 16.24
CA ASN A 163 12.17 18.40 17.23
C ASN A 163 11.50 17.09 17.65
N SER A 164 12.08 16.51 18.70
CA SER A 164 11.45 15.75 19.77
C SER A 164 10.02 15.27 19.51
N GLN A 165 9.87 13.96 19.37
CA GLN A 165 8.65 13.12 19.42
C GLN A 165 8.24 12.42 18.11
N GLN A 166 9.18 12.07 17.26
CA GLN A 166 8.92 10.97 16.34
C GLN A 166 9.61 9.73 16.91
N GLY A 167 8.80 8.84 17.46
CA GLY A 167 9.26 7.48 17.76
C GLY A 167 9.79 6.89 16.46
N LEU A 168 11.07 6.49 16.50
CA LEU A 168 11.67 5.70 15.42
C LEU A 168 10.75 4.51 15.15
N ASP A 169 10.32 4.35 13.91
CA ASP A 169 9.62 3.15 13.47
C ASP A 169 10.54 1.94 13.76
N PRO A 170 10.20 1.04 14.69
CA PRO A 170 11.04 -0.09 15.02
C PRO A 170 11.30 -0.99 13.80
N ASP A 171 10.47 -0.90 12.78
CA ASP A 171 10.51 -1.74 11.58
C ASP A 171 11.51 -1.26 10.52
N GLU A 172 12.05 -0.06 10.63
CA GLU A 172 13.02 0.45 9.65
C GLU A 172 14.32 -0.36 9.63
N ALA A 173 14.68 -0.99 10.74
CA ALA A 173 15.83 -1.90 10.85
C ALA A 173 15.59 -3.27 10.19
N GLN A 174 14.33 -3.64 9.93
CA GLN A 174 13.94 -4.98 9.45
C GLN A 174 13.53 -5.01 7.97
N ARG A 175 13.71 -3.92 7.22
CA ARG A 175 13.38 -3.92 5.78
C ARG A 175 14.19 -4.97 5.03
N PRO A 176 13.53 -5.88 4.28
CA PRO A 176 14.24 -6.88 3.49
C PRO A 176 15.23 -6.22 2.52
N PRO A 177 16.42 -6.81 2.31
CA PRO A 177 17.48 -6.26 1.45
C PRO A 177 17.04 -5.96 0.01
N ILE A 178 15.97 -6.57 -0.46
CA ILE A 178 15.44 -6.41 -1.82
C ILE A 178 15.07 -4.94 -2.13
N PHE A 179 14.63 -4.18 -1.13
CA PHE A 179 14.34 -2.76 -1.32
C PHE A 179 15.59 -1.88 -1.37
N LYS A 180 16.71 -2.32 -0.81
CA LYS A 180 17.99 -1.59 -0.86
C LYS A 180 18.69 -1.72 -2.22
N THR A 181 18.49 -2.84 -2.90
CA THR A 181 19.17 -3.13 -4.19
C THR A 181 18.55 -2.37 -5.37
N LEU A 182 17.27 -2.00 -5.28
CA LEU A 182 16.58 -1.26 -6.35
C LEU A 182 16.96 0.23 -6.42
N GLN A 183 17.65 0.76 -5.42
CA GLN A 183 18.02 2.19 -5.35
C GLN A 183 19.34 2.55 -6.04
N ALA A 184 20.16 1.58 -6.45
CA ALA A 184 21.55 1.84 -6.84
C ALA A 184 21.77 2.26 -8.30
N ASN A 185 20.79 2.11 -9.22
CA ASN A 185 20.99 2.41 -10.63
C ASN A 185 19.77 3.11 -11.22
N ALA A 186 19.86 4.39 -11.58
CA ALA A 186 18.96 5.21 -12.44
C ALA A 186 17.54 4.66 -12.69
N GLN A 187 16.90 4.13 -11.65
CA GLN A 187 15.58 3.53 -11.65
C GLN A 187 14.52 4.62 -11.44
N PRO A 188 13.27 4.40 -11.85
CA PRO A 188 12.19 5.31 -11.51
C PRO A 188 12.21 5.55 -10.00
N LYS A 189 12.27 6.82 -9.61
CA LYS A 189 12.38 7.22 -8.19
C LYS A 189 11.20 6.64 -7.43
N ALA A 190 11.47 5.86 -6.37
CA ALA A 190 10.42 5.38 -5.48
C ALA A 190 9.61 6.58 -4.95
N ARG A 191 8.31 6.41 -4.85
CA ARG A 191 7.40 7.44 -4.34
C ARG A 191 6.96 7.11 -2.93
N VAL A 192 6.68 8.14 -2.14
CA VAL A 192 6.04 7.96 -0.85
C VAL A 192 4.60 7.51 -1.08
N ILE A 193 4.20 6.46 -0.39
CA ILE A 193 2.83 5.96 -0.34
C ILE A 193 2.34 6.00 1.10
N LYS A 194 1.06 6.26 1.29
CA LYS A 194 0.44 6.49 2.61
C LYS A 194 -0.83 5.66 2.80
N GLY A 195 -1.32 5.61 4.02
CA GLY A 195 -2.61 5.03 4.39
C GLY A 195 -2.59 3.54 4.74
N GLY A 196 -1.60 2.79 4.27
CA GLY A 196 -1.61 1.34 4.43
C GLY A 196 -2.54 0.64 3.45
N SER A 197 -2.82 -0.63 3.71
CA SER A 197 -3.71 -1.43 2.86
C SER A 197 -4.45 -2.50 3.68
N PHE A 198 -5.37 -3.19 3.05
CA PHE A 198 -6.07 -4.34 3.63
C PHE A 198 -5.13 -5.48 4.08
N LEU A 199 -3.87 -5.47 3.66
CA LEU A 199 -2.85 -6.43 4.06
C LEU A 199 -2.05 -6.00 5.30
N CYS A 200 -2.26 -4.78 5.79
CA CYS A 200 -1.56 -4.29 6.96
C CYS A 200 -2.11 -4.93 8.23
N ALA A 201 -1.22 -5.58 8.98
CA ALA A 201 -1.51 -6.32 10.20
C ALA A 201 -0.50 -5.94 11.31
N PRO A 202 -0.83 -6.14 12.58
CA PRO A 202 0.10 -5.89 13.68
C PRO A 202 1.43 -6.67 13.58
N ASN A 203 1.41 -7.84 12.95
CA ASN A 203 2.59 -8.69 12.77
C ASN A 203 3.30 -8.55 11.42
N TYR A 204 2.82 -7.69 10.51
CA TYR A 204 3.40 -7.57 9.17
C TYR A 204 3.69 -6.14 8.74
N CYS A 205 2.71 -5.26 8.77
CA CYS A 205 2.81 -3.89 8.27
C CYS A 205 1.94 -2.99 9.12
N MET A 206 2.51 -2.23 10.05
CA MET A 206 1.77 -1.30 10.88
C MET A 206 1.70 0.11 10.25
N ARG A 207 1.83 0.21 8.91
CA ARG A 207 1.90 1.49 8.19
C ARG A 207 0.54 2.11 7.84
N TYR A 208 -0.51 1.67 8.47
CA TYR A 208 -1.80 2.35 8.45
C TYR A 208 -1.85 3.59 9.35
N ARG A 209 -0.75 3.91 10.03
CA ARG A 209 -0.61 5.12 10.83
C ARG A 209 -0.40 6.33 9.93
N ALA A 210 -1.10 7.43 10.18
CA ALA A 210 -1.03 8.62 9.34
C ALA A 210 0.37 9.26 9.22
N GLY A 211 1.29 8.96 10.13
CA GLY A 211 2.66 9.47 10.14
C GLY A 211 3.73 8.44 9.75
N SER A 212 3.36 7.25 9.24
CA SER A 212 4.31 6.19 8.88
C SER A 212 4.57 6.10 7.39
#